data_38394989ff6776131d782ec5e8e638f7
#
_entry.id   38394989ff6776131d782ec5e8e638f7
#
_cell.length_a   1.000
_cell.length_b   1.000
_cell.length_c   1.000
_cell.angle_alpha   90.00
_cell.angle_beta   90.00
_cell.angle_gamma   90.00
#
_symmetry.space_group_name_H-M   'P 1'
#
loop_
_entity.id
_entity.type
_entity.pdbx_description
1 polymer ?
#
loop_
_entity_poly.entity_id
_entity_poly.type
_entity_poly.pdbx_seq_one_letter_code
_entity_poly.pdbx_strand_id
1 'polypeptide(L)'
;MIGKRILRGSVIIFFLLSFLTVPGFGEDSEVSRATLAGLQGVRVVVEDLQPNVQKYAAKFDLSGAQIRRDVEQKLREGGIRVVEGNEWPNLPGRPVLCVNVNTHETEKYWYAYDIKIELRQIVSLEANPKVRTLASTWSISITGLANIGNLNLIRQDVGVLAGRFVQAWKKGKSKELTNN
;
A
#
# COMPACT_ATOMS: atom_id res chain seq x y z
N MET A 1 17.55 72.39 20.85
CA MET A 1 16.50 71.45 21.32
C MET A 1 16.43 70.31 20.33
N ILE A 2 16.96 69.15 20.71
CA ILE A 2 17.20 67.99 19.84
C ILE A 2 16.07 67.00 20.08
N GLY A 3 15.21 66.84 19.06
CA GLY A 3 14.09 65.85 19.06
C GLY A 3 14.60 64.42 18.81
N LYS A 4 14.51 63.56 19.82
CA LYS A 4 14.80 62.13 19.68
C LYS A 4 13.68 61.44 18.90
N ARG A 5 13.99 60.96 17.68
CA ARG A 5 13.13 60.04 16.94
C ARG A 5 13.28 58.63 17.52
N ILE A 6 12.22 58.13 18.15
CA ILE A 6 12.14 56.76 18.62
C ILE A 6 11.82 55.88 17.42
N LEU A 7 12.78 55.07 16.98
CA LEU A 7 12.62 54.08 15.94
C LEU A 7 11.86 52.87 16.54
N ARG A 8 10.57 52.73 16.23
CA ARG A 8 9.78 51.53 16.59
C ARG A 8 10.19 50.41 15.65
N GLY A 9 11.07 49.53 16.14
CA GLY A 9 11.38 48.30 15.48
C GLY A 9 10.19 47.33 15.56
N SER A 10 9.52 47.07 14.44
CA SER A 10 8.56 45.99 14.33
C SER A 10 9.31 44.64 14.32
N VAL A 11 9.23 43.92 15.42
CA VAL A 11 9.69 42.52 15.48
C VAL A 11 8.66 41.69 14.75
N ILE A 12 8.97 41.34 13.52
CA ILE A 12 8.20 40.35 12.77
C ILE A 12 8.60 38.97 13.32
N ILE A 13 7.77 38.43 14.18
CA ILE A 13 7.89 37.05 14.65
C ILE A 13 7.43 36.16 13.47
N PHE A 14 8.41 35.66 12.74
CA PHE A 14 8.17 34.57 11.76
C PHE A 14 7.85 33.31 12.57
N PHE A 15 6.56 33.02 12.73
CA PHE A 15 6.10 31.73 13.21
C PHE A 15 6.42 30.71 12.12
N LEU A 16 7.59 30.07 12.21
CA LEU A 16 7.90 28.86 11.46
C LEU A 16 6.93 27.80 11.96
N LEU A 17 5.81 27.65 11.28
CA LEU A 17 4.98 26.46 11.41
C LEU A 17 5.83 25.29 10.87
N SER A 18 6.61 24.70 11.75
CA SER A 18 7.16 23.38 11.53
C SER A 18 5.97 22.46 11.37
N PHE A 19 5.63 22.12 10.12
CA PHE A 19 4.80 20.98 9.85
C PHE A 19 5.53 19.77 10.43
N LEU A 20 5.21 19.46 11.66
CA LEU A 20 5.45 18.14 12.24
C LEU A 20 4.62 17.20 11.35
N THR A 21 5.25 16.68 10.29
CA THR A 21 4.78 15.47 9.64
C THR A 21 4.85 14.39 10.72
N VAL A 22 3.75 14.23 11.46
CA VAL A 22 3.54 13.04 12.26
C VAL A 22 3.75 11.91 11.27
N PRO A 23 4.78 11.05 11.43
CA PRO A 23 4.88 9.87 10.61
C PRO A 23 3.56 9.14 10.87
N GLY A 24 2.65 9.17 9.91
CA GLY A 24 1.48 8.34 9.97
C GLY A 24 2.02 6.95 10.26
N PHE A 25 1.55 6.30 11.32
CA PHE A 25 1.81 4.90 11.58
C PHE A 25 1.13 4.09 10.48
N GLY A 26 1.60 4.33 9.24
CA GLY A 26 1.29 3.48 8.12
C GLY A 26 1.93 2.14 8.40
N GLU A 27 1.23 1.07 8.11
CA GLU A 27 1.71 -0.29 8.28
C GLU A 27 2.97 -0.59 7.41
N ASP A 28 3.44 0.36 6.59
CA ASP A 28 4.74 0.36 5.89
C ASP A 28 5.84 1.01 6.76
N SER A 29 6.07 0.44 7.93
CA SER A 29 7.15 0.80 8.84
C SER A 29 8.43 0.02 8.55
N GLU A 30 9.54 0.41 9.19
CA GLU A 30 10.78 -0.35 9.13
C GLU A 30 10.62 -1.78 9.65
N VAL A 31 9.86 -1.94 10.74
CA VAL A 31 9.57 -3.26 11.34
C VAL A 31 8.73 -4.12 10.40
N SER A 32 7.68 -3.56 9.80
CA SER A 32 6.85 -4.32 8.85
C SER A 32 7.62 -4.66 7.57
N ARG A 33 8.51 -3.80 7.09
CA ARG A 33 9.39 -4.12 5.94
C ARG A 33 10.36 -5.26 6.25
N ALA A 34 10.83 -5.40 7.50
CA ALA A 34 11.67 -6.52 7.88
C ALA A 34 10.95 -7.87 7.70
N THR A 35 9.61 -7.90 7.81
CA THR A 35 8.83 -9.13 7.56
C THR A 35 8.81 -9.55 6.09
N LEU A 36 9.26 -8.69 5.17
CA LEU A 36 9.36 -8.97 3.74
C LEU A 36 10.69 -9.62 3.37
N ALA A 37 11.69 -9.57 4.26
CA ALA A 37 12.94 -10.28 4.08
C ALA A 37 12.69 -11.80 4.03
N GLY A 38 13.46 -12.52 3.24
CA GLY A 38 13.32 -13.98 3.11
C GLY A 38 12.08 -14.47 2.33
N LEU A 39 11.25 -13.59 1.77
CA LEU A 39 10.16 -14.00 0.88
C LEU A 39 10.69 -14.75 -0.35
N GLN A 40 10.31 -16.02 -0.50
CA GLN A 40 10.69 -16.88 -1.64
C GLN A 40 9.72 -16.75 -2.81
N GLY A 41 8.59 -16.10 -2.60
CA GLY A 41 7.54 -15.85 -3.58
C GLY A 41 6.25 -15.44 -2.87
N VAL A 42 5.27 -14.96 -3.63
CA VAL A 42 3.97 -14.58 -3.10
C VAL A 42 2.86 -15.06 -4.03
N ARG A 43 1.70 -15.42 -3.47
CA ARG A 43 0.46 -15.60 -4.22
C ARG A 43 -0.29 -14.28 -4.23
N VAL A 44 -0.79 -13.87 -5.40
CA VAL A 44 -1.63 -12.67 -5.53
C VAL A 44 -3.10 -13.06 -5.46
N VAL A 45 -3.86 -12.39 -4.60
CA VAL A 45 -5.31 -12.52 -4.49
C VAL A 45 -5.92 -11.13 -4.61
N VAL A 46 -6.85 -10.95 -5.51
CA VAL A 46 -7.64 -9.72 -5.68
C VAL A 46 -9.06 -10.03 -5.25
N GLU A 47 -9.60 -9.23 -4.34
CA GLU A 47 -10.99 -9.35 -3.92
C GLU A 47 -11.92 -8.86 -5.03
N ASP A 48 -13.14 -9.39 -5.06
CA ASP A 48 -14.11 -9.00 -6.07
C ASP A 48 -14.45 -7.51 -5.96
N LEU A 49 -14.48 -6.84 -7.11
CA LEU A 49 -14.92 -5.46 -7.17
C LEU A 49 -16.40 -5.35 -6.79
N GLN A 50 -16.76 -4.26 -6.16
CA GLN A 50 -18.13 -4.03 -5.75
C GLN A 50 -19.07 -3.82 -6.96
N PRO A 51 -20.36 -4.25 -6.87
CA PRO A 51 -21.29 -4.18 -7.97
C PRO A 51 -21.51 -2.79 -8.57
N ASN A 52 -21.31 -1.73 -7.75
CA ASN A 52 -21.49 -0.35 -8.18
C ASN A 52 -20.50 0.09 -9.28
N VAL A 53 -19.29 -0.51 -9.34
CA VAL A 53 -18.30 -0.23 -10.40
C VAL A 53 -18.21 -1.35 -11.44
N GLN A 54 -18.63 -2.59 -11.11
CA GLN A 54 -18.59 -3.73 -12.04
C GLN A 54 -19.33 -3.44 -13.36
N LYS A 55 -20.44 -2.70 -13.30
CA LYS A 55 -21.22 -2.30 -14.49
C LYS A 55 -20.43 -1.47 -15.51
N TYR A 56 -19.32 -0.86 -15.08
CA TYR A 56 -18.43 -0.07 -15.93
C TYR A 56 -17.11 -0.76 -16.24
N ALA A 57 -16.87 -1.95 -15.65
CA ALA A 57 -15.60 -2.65 -15.70
C ALA A 57 -15.10 -2.88 -17.13
N ALA A 58 -15.99 -3.32 -18.03
CA ALA A 58 -15.62 -3.60 -19.41
C ALA A 58 -15.13 -2.34 -20.17
N LYS A 59 -15.72 -1.17 -19.89
CA LYS A 59 -15.37 0.10 -20.55
C LYS A 59 -13.97 0.61 -20.16
N PHE A 60 -13.54 0.34 -18.94
CA PHE A 60 -12.29 0.86 -18.39
C PHE A 60 -11.25 -0.22 -18.12
N ASP A 61 -11.51 -1.44 -18.59
CA ASP A 61 -10.66 -2.61 -18.35
C ASP A 61 -10.37 -2.80 -16.84
N LEU A 62 -11.37 -2.44 -16.01
CA LEU A 62 -11.33 -2.49 -14.56
C LEU A 62 -12.01 -3.76 -14.07
N SER A 63 -11.28 -4.88 -14.06
CA SER A 63 -11.74 -6.16 -13.52
C SER A 63 -10.74 -6.72 -12.53
N GLY A 64 -11.21 -7.56 -11.60
CA GLY A 64 -10.32 -8.24 -10.65
C GLY A 64 -9.24 -9.05 -11.36
N ALA A 65 -9.60 -9.70 -12.46
CA ALA A 65 -8.65 -10.46 -13.28
C ALA A 65 -7.57 -9.57 -13.92
N GLN A 66 -7.94 -8.37 -14.39
CA GLN A 66 -6.99 -7.43 -14.97
C GLN A 66 -6.08 -6.81 -13.90
N ILE A 67 -6.66 -6.38 -12.77
CA ILE A 67 -5.90 -5.89 -11.61
C ILE A 67 -4.88 -6.94 -11.17
N ARG A 68 -5.30 -8.20 -11.09
CA ARG A 68 -4.40 -9.31 -10.73
C ARG A 68 -3.22 -9.42 -11.70
N ARG A 69 -3.47 -9.42 -13.01
CA ARG A 69 -2.40 -9.47 -14.04
C ARG A 69 -1.42 -8.32 -13.90
N ASP A 70 -1.92 -7.09 -13.69
CA ASP A 70 -1.09 -5.90 -13.55
C ASP A 70 -0.18 -5.98 -12.32
N VAL A 71 -0.75 -6.41 -11.18
CA VAL A 71 0.01 -6.59 -9.93
C VAL A 71 1.07 -7.69 -10.11
N GLU A 72 0.70 -8.85 -10.65
CA GLU A 72 1.64 -9.95 -10.88
C GLU A 72 2.77 -9.56 -11.83
N GLN A 73 2.44 -8.83 -12.90
CA GLN A 73 3.46 -8.30 -13.81
C GLN A 73 4.42 -7.35 -13.06
N LYS A 74 3.89 -6.42 -12.27
CA LYS A 74 4.68 -5.47 -11.49
C LYS A 74 5.61 -6.17 -10.49
N LEU A 75 5.13 -7.23 -9.87
CA LEU A 75 5.94 -8.04 -8.96
C LEU A 75 7.08 -8.75 -9.69
N ARG A 76 6.79 -9.39 -10.83
CA ARG A 76 7.80 -10.09 -11.65
C ARG A 76 8.86 -9.13 -12.18
N GLU A 77 8.46 -7.95 -12.67
CA GLU A 77 9.38 -6.88 -13.09
C GLU A 77 10.27 -6.40 -11.94
N GLY A 78 9.72 -6.40 -10.71
CA GLY A 78 10.44 -6.05 -9.49
C GLY A 78 11.40 -7.14 -8.98
N GLY A 79 11.35 -8.34 -9.57
CA GLY A 79 12.16 -9.50 -9.17
C GLY A 79 11.50 -10.37 -8.08
N ILE A 80 10.21 -10.15 -7.79
CA ILE A 80 9.44 -10.97 -6.84
C ILE A 80 8.79 -12.12 -7.61
N ARG A 81 9.03 -13.34 -7.13
CA ARG A 81 8.42 -14.54 -7.69
C ARG A 81 6.93 -14.59 -7.35
N VAL A 82 6.09 -14.73 -8.36
CA VAL A 82 4.67 -14.98 -8.20
C VAL A 82 4.42 -16.49 -8.32
N VAL A 83 3.73 -17.06 -7.34
CA VAL A 83 3.47 -18.49 -7.26
C VAL A 83 1.97 -18.79 -7.26
N GLU A 84 1.60 -19.93 -7.83
CA GLU A 84 0.23 -20.37 -7.96
C GLU A 84 0.06 -21.86 -7.60
N GLY A 85 -1.19 -22.29 -7.52
CA GLY A 85 -1.55 -23.71 -7.40
C GLY A 85 -0.91 -24.42 -6.21
N ASN A 86 -0.36 -25.60 -6.48
CA ASN A 86 0.19 -26.51 -5.48
C ASN A 86 1.55 -26.08 -4.91
N GLU A 87 2.17 -25.08 -5.47
CA GLU A 87 3.45 -24.58 -4.99
C GLU A 87 3.30 -23.70 -3.75
N TRP A 88 2.30 -22.84 -3.73
CA TRP A 88 2.06 -21.88 -2.65
C TRP A 88 1.96 -22.52 -1.25
N PRO A 89 1.26 -23.66 -1.03
CA PRO A 89 1.18 -24.29 0.30
C PRO A 89 2.53 -24.73 0.87
N ASN A 90 3.53 -24.90 0.01
CA ASN A 90 4.87 -25.34 0.38
C ASN A 90 5.82 -24.19 0.70
N LEU A 91 5.42 -22.92 0.43
CA LEU A 91 6.23 -21.77 0.77
C LEU A 91 6.24 -21.51 2.28
N PRO A 92 7.41 -21.16 2.87
CA PRO A 92 7.49 -20.71 4.26
C PRO A 92 6.54 -19.53 4.49
N GLY A 93 5.72 -19.61 5.54
CA GLY A 93 4.74 -18.56 5.87
C GLY A 93 3.53 -18.47 4.95
N ARG A 94 3.50 -19.22 3.83
CA ARG A 94 2.42 -19.18 2.83
C ARG A 94 1.99 -17.75 2.47
N PRO A 95 2.89 -16.91 2.00
CA PRO A 95 2.64 -15.47 1.81
C PRO A 95 1.60 -15.23 0.71
N VAL A 96 0.62 -14.38 1.04
CA VAL A 96 -0.45 -13.94 0.14
C VAL A 96 -0.43 -12.42 0.07
N LEU A 97 -0.28 -11.85 -1.11
CA LEU A 97 -0.49 -10.43 -1.36
C LEU A 97 -1.95 -10.22 -1.73
N CYS A 98 -2.70 -9.68 -0.79
CA CYS A 98 -4.11 -9.37 -0.96
C CYS A 98 -4.28 -7.94 -1.48
N VAL A 99 -5.07 -7.79 -2.52
CA VAL A 99 -5.47 -6.49 -3.09
C VAL A 99 -6.97 -6.33 -2.89
N ASN A 100 -7.35 -5.34 -2.12
CA ASN A 100 -8.74 -4.96 -1.87
C ASN A 100 -9.01 -3.59 -2.50
N VAL A 101 -10.11 -3.47 -3.24
CA VAL A 101 -10.58 -2.22 -3.85
C VAL A 101 -12.01 -1.99 -3.42
N ASN A 102 -12.21 -1.09 -2.46
CA ASN A 102 -13.52 -0.66 -2.02
C ASN A 102 -13.95 0.59 -2.77
N THR A 103 -15.21 0.64 -3.18
CA THR A 103 -15.76 1.79 -3.88
C THR A 103 -17.14 2.17 -3.34
N HIS A 104 -17.37 3.46 -3.19
CA HIS A 104 -18.66 4.01 -2.77
C HIS A 104 -19.08 5.14 -3.72
N GLU A 105 -20.27 5.05 -4.29
CA GLU A 105 -20.85 6.13 -5.10
C GLU A 105 -21.30 7.25 -4.16
N THR A 106 -20.60 8.40 -4.20
CA THR A 106 -20.86 9.55 -3.34
C THR A 106 -21.92 10.47 -3.93
N GLU A 107 -21.82 10.70 -5.24
CA GLU A 107 -22.77 11.47 -6.05
C GLU A 107 -22.92 10.76 -7.40
N LYS A 108 -23.94 11.15 -8.17
CA LYS A 108 -24.16 10.58 -9.50
C LYS A 108 -22.88 10.60 -10.34
N TYR A 109 -22.37 9.39 -10.69
CA TYR A 109 -21.15 9.19 -11.48
C TYR A 109 -19.83 9.50 -10.77
N TRP A 110 -19.80 9.79 -9.46
CA TRP A 110 -18.60 9.97 -8.66
C TRP A 110 -18.44 8.85 -7.63
N TYR A 111 -17.23 8.36 -7.53
CA TYR A 111 -16.86 7.24 -6.65
C TYR A 111 -15.71 7.64 -5.74
N ALA A 112 -15.94 7.59 -4.43
CA ALA A 112 -14.84 7.47 -3.48
C ALA A 112 -14.34 6.03 -3.54
N TYR A 113 -13.03 5.85 -3.53
CA TYR A 113 -12.43 4.52 -3.46
C TYR A 113 -11.33 4.49 -2.41
N ASP A 114 -11.14 3.31 -1.83
CA ASP A 114 -10.00 2.95 -1.00
C ASP A 114 -9.38 1.67 -1.58
N ILE A 115 -8.07 1.72 -1.79
CA ILE A 115 -7.30 0.58 -2.24
C ILE A 115 -6.35 0.21 -1.13
N LYS A 116 -6.39 -1.04 -0.67
CA LYS A 116 -5.45 -1.61 0.28
C LYS A 116 -4.70 -2.76 -0.37
N ILE A 117 -3.37 -2.74 -0.25
CA ILE A 117 -2.53 -3.89 -0.55
C ILE A 117 -1.87 -4.34 0.75
N GLU A 118 -2.02 -5.62 1.09
CA GLU A 118 -1.45 -6.17 2.31
C GLU A 118 -0.82 -7.54 2.07
N LEU A 119 0.32 -7.78 2.72
CA LEU A 119 0.92 -9.10 2.78
C LEU A 119 0.42 -9.82 4.01
N ARG A 120 -0.23 -10.95 3.81
CA ARG A 120 -0.63 -11.88 4.88
C ARG A 120 0.29 -13.08 4.88
N GLN A 121 0.75 -13.45 6.08
CA GLN A 121 1.63 -14.59 6.29
C GLN A 121 1.18 -15.39 7.52
N ILE A 122 1.52 -16.68 7.56
CA ILE A 122 1.35 -17.49 8.77
C ILE A 122 2.43 -17.05 9.75
N VAL A 123 1.99 -16.57 10.91
CA VAL A 123 2.83 -16.13 12.02
C VAL A 123 2.53 -16.97 13.27
N SER A 124 3.47 -17.03 14.20
CA SER A 124 3.27 -17.58 15.55
C SER A 124 2.99 -16.43 16.52
N LEU A 125 2.07 -16.63 17.46
CA LEU A 125 1.80 -15.63 18.50
C LEU A 125 2.89 -15.69 19.57
N GLU A 126 3.45 -14.54 19.96
CA GLU A 126 4.46 -14.48 21.02
C GLU A 126 3.91 -14.99 22.37
N ALA A 127 2.66 -14.58 22.70
CA ALA A 127 2.00 -15.04 23.93
C ALA A 127 1.71 -16.55 23.96
N ASN A 128 1.61 -17.19 22.80
CA ASN A 128 1.43 -18.64 22.68
C ASN A 128 2.04 -19.15 21.36
N PRO A 129 3.33 -19.48 21.33
CA PRO A 129 4.04 -19.86 20.10
C PRO A 129 3.52 -21.13 19.41
N LYS A 130 2.71 -21.94 20.12
CA LYS A 130 2.06 -23.13 19.53
C LYS A 130 0.88 -22.73 18.61
N VAL A 131 0.33 -21.54 18.80
CA VAL A 131 -0.75 -21.01 17.94
C VAL A 131 -0.14 -20.30 16.74
N ARG A 132 -0.51 -20.80 15.56
CA ARG A 132 -0.14 -20.18 14.28
C ARG A 132 -1.40 -19.68 13.61
N THR A 133 -1.35 -18.45 13.08
CA THR A 133 -2.48 -17.80 12.41
C THR A 133 -2.01 -17.03 11.19
N LEU A 134 -2.93 -16.76 10.27
CA LEU A 134 -2.69 -15.85 9.14
C LEU A 134 -2.86 -14.42 9.63
N ALA A 135 -1.83 -13.59 9.50
CA ALA A 135 -1.88 -12.19 9.90
C ALA A 135 -1.30 -11.28 8.82
N SER A 136 -1.79 -10.04 8.76
CA SER A 136 -1.18 -8.99 7.96
C SER A 136 0.13 -8.58 8.62
N THR A 137 1.24 -8.69 7.88
CA THR A 137 2.58 -8.34 8.37
C THR A 137 3.12 -7.08 7.72
N TRP A 138 2.52 -6.66 6.61
CA TRP A 138 2.78 -5.41 5.92
C TRP A 138 1.54 -4.96 5.18
N SER A 139 1.27 -3.66 5.14
CA SER A 139 0.22 -3.12 4.30
C SER A 139 0.45 -1.66 3.92
N ILE A 140 -0.28 -1.23 2.90
CA ILE A 140 -0.35 0.16 2.46
C ILE A 140 -1.70 0.40 1.79
N SER A 141 -2.22 1.61 1.94
CA SER A 141 -3.47 2.01 1.29
C SER A 141 -3.39 3.39 0.65
N ILE A 142 -4.35 3.66 -0.21
CA ILE A 142 -4.60 4.97 -0.81
C ILE A 142 -6.12 5.16 -0.95
N THR A 143 -6.58 6.35 -0.62
CA THR A 143 -7.97 6.77 -0.82
C THR A 143 -8.01 7.83 -1.91
N GLY A 144 -9.00 7.75 -2.81
CA GLY A 144 -9.13 8.68 -3.92
C GLY A 144 -10.58 8.92 -4.34
N LEU A 145 -10.72 9.78 -5.33
CA LEU A 145 -11.98 10.08 -6.00
C LEU A 145 -11.82 9.88 -7.50
N ALA A 146 -12.78 9.19 -8.12
CA ALA A 146 -12.85 9.00 -9.55
C ALA A 146 -14.27 9.27 -10.04
N ASN A 147 -14.41 9.85 -11.23
CA ASN A 147 -15.69 9.88 -11.92
C ASN A 147 -15.77 8.76 -12.96
N ILE A 148 -16.97 8.54 -13.49
CA ILE A 148 -17.22 7.49 -14.50
C ILE A 148 -16.35 7.63 -15.77
N GLY A 149 -15.79 8.81 -16.03
CA GLY A 149 -14.92 9.05 -17.19
C GLY A 149 -13.46 8.65 -16.95
N ASN A 150 -13.05 8.47 -15.70
CA ASN A 150 -11.67 8.20 -15.31
C ASN A 150 -11.51 7.08 -14.27
N LEU A 151 -12.41 6.09 -14.25
CA LEU A 151 -12.31 4.93 -13.35
C LEU A 151 -11.01 4.11 -13.51
N ASN A 152 -10.29 4.31 -14.62
CA ASN A 152 -8.95 3.76 -14.81
C ASN A 152 -7.93 4.27 -13.78
N LEU A 153 -8.18 5.38 -13.08
CA LEU A 153 -7.34 5.85 -11.97
C LEU A 153 -7.22 4.79 -10.88
N ILE A 154 -8.30 4.06 -10.57
CA ILE A 154 -8.29 2.97 -9.59
C ILE A 154 -7.21 1.94 -9.95
N ARG A 155 -7.17 1.52 -11.23
CA ARG A 155 -6.17 0.56 -11.70
C ARG A 155 -4.75 1.13 -11.68
N GLN A 156 -4.59 2.42 -12.01
CA GLN A 156 -3.29 3.10 -11.93
C GLN A 156 -2.79 3.16 -10.49
N ASP A 157 -3.64 3.49 -9.53
CA ASP A 157 -3.29 3.55 -8.11
C ASP A 157 -2.95 2.17 -7.54
N VAL A 158 -3.63 1.11 -7.96
CA VAL A 158 -3.21 -0.27 -7.64
C VAL A 158 -1.77 -0.52 -8.12
N GLY A 159 -1.44 -0.10 -9.35
CA GLY A 159 -0.08 -0.21 -9.91
C GLY A 159 0.95 0.58 -9.09
N VAL A 160 0.60 1.77 -8.62
CA VAL A 160 1.46 2.57 -7.72
C VAL A 160 1.71 1.83 -6.41
N LEU A 161 0.66 1.30 -5.77
CA LEU A 161 0.81 0.56 -4.50
C LEU A 161 1.60 -0.74 -4.68
N ALA A 162 1.39 -1.48 -5.77
CA ALA A 162 2.20 -2.66 -6.10
C ALA A 162 3.68 -2.30 -6.28
N GLY A 163 3.98 -1.16 -6.92
CA GLY A 163 5.32 -0.62 -7.02
C GLY A 163 5.95 -0.30 -5.66
N ARG A 164 5.17 0.27 -4.73
CA ARG A 164 5.62 0.54 -3.35
C ARG A 164 5.91 -0.74 -2.58
N PHE A 165 5.10 -1.79 -2.76
CA PHE A 165 5.40 -3.11 -2.18
C PHE A 165 6.75 -3.65 -2.68
N VAL A 166 7.02 -3.58 -3.98
CA VAL A 166 8.33 -3.97 -4.55
C VAL A 166 9.48 -3.20 -3.90
N GLN A 167 9.32 -1.88 -3.72
CA GLN A 167 10.34 -1.05 -3.05
C GLN A 167 10.53 -1.43 -1.58
N ALA A 168 9.44 -1.67 -0.86
CA ALA A 168 9.49 -2.12 0.54
C ALA A 168 10.23 -3.46 0.67
N TRP A 169 9.93 -4.43 -0.21
CA TRP A 169 10.63 -5.71 -0.26
C TRP A 169 12.13 -5.56 -0.53
N LYS A 170 12.52 -4.74 -1.51
CA LYS A 170 13.94 -4.47 -1.80
C LYS A 170 14.67 -3.89 -0.59
N LYS A 171 14.03 -2.96 0.13
CA LYS A 171 14.59 -2.38 1.36
C LYS A 171 14.71 -3.39 2.49
N GLY A 172 13.71 -4.27 2.68
CA GLY A 172 13.77 -5.35 3.65
C GLY A 172 14.94 -6.31 3.39
N LYS A 173 15.10 -6.73 2.12
CA LYS A 173 16.18 -7.62 1.69
C LYS A 173 17.57 -7.02 1.86
N SER A 174 17.77 -5.72 1.57
CA SER A 174 19.09 -5.09 1.70
C SER A 174 19.56 -5.03 3.15
N LYS A 175 18.66 -4.84 4.12
CA LYS A 175 19.00 -4.84 5.55
C LYS A 175 19.39 -6.22 6.08
N GLU A 176 18.78 -7.30 5.60
CA GLU A 176 19.16 -8.66 5.95
C GLU A 176 20.63 -8.94 5.56
N LEU A 177 21.05 -8.46 4.38
CA LEU A 177 22.42 -8.60 3.90
C LEU A 177 23.45 -7.79 4.68
N THR A 178 23.03 -6.72 5.37
CA THR A 178 23.94 -5.84 6.12
C THR A 178 24.10 -6.31 7.59
N ASN A 179 23.16 -7.11 8.10
CA ASN A 179 23.15 -7.60 9.47
C ASN A 179 23.71 -9.04 9.63
N ASN A 180 24.11 -9.69 8.54
CA ASN A 180 24.85 -10.97 8.48
C ASN A 180 26.31 -10.74 8.12
#